data_7691cda1c4558dad6b73da3a4a829dff
#
_entry.id   7691cda1c4558dad6b73da3a4a829dff
#
_cell.length_a   1.000
_cell.length_b   1.000
_cell.length_c   1.000
_cell.angle_alpha   90.00
_cell.angle_beta   90.00
_cell.angle_gamma   90.00
#
_symmetry.space_group_name_H-M   'P 1'
#
loop_
_entity.id
_entity.type
_entity.pdbx_description
1 polymer ?
#
loop_
_entity_poly.entity_id
_entity_poly.type
_entity_poly.pdbx_seq_one_letter_code
_entity_poly.pdbx_strand_id
1 'polypeptide(L)'
;MVIRYQPNRNKWVVYTTLRQVDGVIHNTKRINRLSVEKEIIPLAEAVIQTGAILEEWIPKAQLQGENYDLRVVCRESEIDYIVVRCSKGSITNLHLNNKAHWWNELSLSEEVRQQIYFQCQEAVQSLDLRYAGVDVLIERGTDIPYIIEVNGQGDHVYQDMFAHNSIY
;
A
#
# COMPACT_ATOMS: atom_id res chain seq x y z
N MET A 1 9.88 -1.96 2.51
CA MET A 1 10.93 -2.68 1.77
C MET A 1 10.32 -3.89 1.08
N VAL A 2 10.68 -4.17 -0.19
CA VAL A 2 10.22 -5.35 -0.94
C VAL A 2 11.45 -6.18 -1.31
N ILE A 3 11.44 -7.46 -0.96
CA ILE A 3 12.52 -8.41 -1.26
C ILE A 3 12.00 -9.41 -2.31
N ARG A 4 12.73 -9.57 -3.39
CA ARG A 4 12.38 -10.46 -4.50
C ARG A 4 13.54 -11.36 -4.88
N TYR A 5 13.29 -12.67 -4.95
CA TYR A 5 14.20 -13.60 -5.58
C TYR A 5 13.96 -13.67 -7.10
N GLN A 6 15.03 -13.61 -7.88
CA GLN A 6 15.00 -13.76 -9.34
C GLN A 6 15.64 -15.11 -9.73
N PRO A 7 14.86 -16.19 -9.93
CA PRO A 7 15.41 -17.53 -10.14
C PRO A 7 16.28 -17.61 -11.40
N ASN A 8 15.90 -16.93 -12.50
CA ASN A 8 16.65 -16.93 -13.75
C ASN A 8 18.03 -16.29 -13.64
N ARG A 9 18.29 -15.53 -12.59
CA ARG A 9 19.57 -14.85 -12.31
C ARG A 9 20.21 -15.30 -11.02
N ASN A 10 19.60 -16.24 -10.33
CA ASN A 10 20.00 -16.77 -9.01
C ASN A 10 20.41 -15.65 -8.06
N LYS A 11 19.56 -14.62 -7.91
CA LYS A 11 19.89 -13.48 -7.05
C LYS A 11 18.68 -12.81 -6.43
N TRP A 12 18.92 -12.18 -5.30
CA TRP A 12 17.97 -11.31 -4.62
C TRP A 12 18.01 -9.88 -5.17
N VAL A 13 16.86 -9.25 -5.20
CA VAL A 13 16.71 -7.82 -5.50
C VAL A 13 15.82 -7.21 -4.44
N VAL A 14 16.23 -6.09 -3.89
CA VAL A 14 15.48 -5.34 -2.89
C VAL A 14 15.12 -3.97 -3.43
N TYR A 15 13.86 -3.59 -3.26
CA TYR A 15 13.38 -2.23 -3.49
C TYR A 15 13.02 -1.63 -2.14
N THR A 16 13.64 -0.50 -1.79
CA THR A 16 13.50 0.08 -0.45
C THR A 16 13.67 1.59 -0.44
N THR A 17 12.95 2.26 0.45
CA THR A 17 13.20 3.67 0.81
C THR A 17 14.19 3.78 1.96
N LEU A 18 14.56 2.65 2.58
CA LEU A 18 15.49 2.62 3.70
C LEU A 18 16.93 2.65 3.23
N ARG A 19 17.75 3.35 4.00
CA ARG A 19 19.22 3.39 3.84
C ARG A 19 19.86 3.29 5.22
N GLN A 20 20.89 2.47 5.33
CA GLN A 20 21.73 2.40 6.53
C GLN A 20 22.94 3.31 6.38
N VAL A 21 23.17 4.18 7.35
CA VAL A 21 24.33 5.07 7.44
C VAL A 21 24.85 4.99 8.88
N ASP A 22 26.10 4.64 9.06
CA ASP A 22 26.75 4.52 10.38
C ASP A 22 25.92 3.68 11.39
N GLY A 23 25.35 2.57 10.92
CA GLY A 23 24.52 1.68 11.72
C GLY A 23 23.09 2.14 11.96
N VAL A 24 22.72 3.36 11.56
CA VAL A 24 21.36 3.91 11.73
C VAL A 24 20.55 3.76 10.44
N ILE A 25 19.29 3.33 10.59
CA ILE A 25 18.35 3.22 9.46
C ILE A 25 17.65 4.57 9.26
N HIS A 26 17.76 5.10 8.05
CA HIS A 26 17.06 6.29 7.60
C HIS A 26 16.00 5.93 6.57
N ASN A 27 14.78 6.45 6.73
CA ASN A 27 13.76 6.39 5.70
C ASN A 27 13.89 7.60 4.76
N THR A 28 13.96 7.34 3.46
CA THR A 28 14.10 8.36 2.43
C THR A 28 12.87 8.39 1.53
N LYS A 29 12.63 9.51 0.83
CA LYS A 29 11.55 9.60 -0.19
C LYS A 29 11.93 8.92 -1.51
N ARG A 30 13.16 8.40 -1.64
CA ARG A 30 13.67 7.79 -2.87
C ARG A 30 13.68 6.28 -2.73
N ILE A 31 13.10 5.59 -3.72
CA ILE A 31 13.18 4.13 -3.82
C ILE A 31 14.54 3.76 -4.43
N ASN A 32 15.33 3.00 -3.69
CA ASN A 32 16.60 2.45 -4.13
C ASN A 32 16.40 0.97 -4.51
N ARG A 33 17.16 0.52 -5.53
CA ARG A 33 17.23 -0.87 -5.93
C ARG A 33 18.58 -1.43 -5.52
N LEU A 34 18.59 -2.40 -4.63
CA LEU A 34 19.78 -3.13 -4.20
C LEU A 34 19.79 -4.51 -4.87
N SER A 35 20.96 -5.00 -5.27
CA SER A 35 21.11 -6.31 -5.89
C SER A 35 22.41 -7.01 -5.51
N VAL A 36 23.12 -6.48 -4.54
CA VAL A 36 24.38 -7.01 -4.00
C VAL A 36 24.12 -7.48 -2.57
N GLU A 37 24.39 -8.75 -2.29
CA GLU A 37 24.10 -9.35 -0.98
C GLU A 37 24.76 -8.61 0.18
N LYS A 38 25.99 -8.11 -0.03
CA LYS A 38 26.71 -7.31 0.98
C LYS A 38 25.97 -6.02 1.40
N GLU A 39 25.06 -5.51 0.57
CA GLU A 39 24.22 -4.36 0.90
C GLU A 39 22.86 -4.80 1.44
N ILE A 40 22.32 -5.92 0.94
CA ILE A 40 20.99 -6.43 1.29
C ILE A 40 21.00 -7.03 2.69
N ILE A 41 21.97 -7.89 3.01
CA ILE A 41 21.95 -8.66 4.27
C ILE A 41 22.02 -7.73 5.48
N PRO A 42 22.98 -6.79 5.61
CA PRO A 42 23.04 -5.92 6.78
C PRO A 42 21.79 -5.05 6.94
N LEU A 43 21.22 -4.55 5.83
CA LEU A 43 20.00 -3.76 5.87
C LEU A 43 18.80 -4.59 6.30
N ALA A 44 18.65 -5.82 5.80
CA ALA A 44 17.56 -6.73 6.17
C ALA A 44 17.66 -7.11 7.67
N GLU A 45 18.84 -7.47 8.15
CA GLU A 45 19.08 -7.77 9.57
C GLU A 45 18.74 -6.59 10.46
N ALA A 46 19.19 -5.39 10.11
CA ALA A 46 18.89 -4.18 10.87
C ALA A 46 17.38 -3.88 10.90
N VAL A 47 16.66 -4.10 9.78
CA VAL A 47 15.19 -3.92 9.72
C VAL A 47 14.48 -4.98 10.60
N ILE A 48 14.90 -6.23 10.55
CA ILE A 48 14.32 -7.31 11.40
C ILE A 48 14.50 -6.98 12.88
N GLN A 49 15.67 -6.47 13.28
CA GLN A 49 15.94 -6.08 14.67
C GLN A 49 15.05 -4.95 15.18
N THR A 50 14.42 -4.15 14.30
CA THR A 50 13.43 -3.15 14.71
C THR A 50 12.04 -3.74 15.02
N GLY A 51 11.87 -5.05 14.92
CA GLY A 51 10.57 -5.72 15.09
C GLY A 51 9.69 -5.66 13.84
N ALA A 52 10.28 -5.49 12.66
CA ALA A 52 9.54 -5.45 11.40
C ALA A 52 8.82 -6.78 11.12
N ILE A 53 7.61 -6.69 10.58
CA ILE A 53 6.83 -7.85 10.14
C ILE A 53 7.22 -8.18 8.70
N LEU A 54 7.35 -9.47 8.41
CA LEU A 54 7.59 -10.00 7.08
C LEU A 54 6.29 -10.60 6.54
N GLU A 55 5.86 -10.11 5.39
CA GLU A 55 4.63 -10.56 4.73
C GLU A 55 4.93 -11.10 3.33
N GLU A 56 4.09 -12.01 2.84
CA GLU A 56 4.15 -12.48 1.47
C GLU A 56 3.83 -11.33 0.51
N TRP A 57 4.60 -11.29 -0.59
CA TRP A 57 4.33 -10.31 -1.64
C TRP A 57 3.19 -10.75 -2.53
N ILE A 58 2.06 -10.03 -2.48
CA ILE A 58 0.93 -10.20 -3.38
C ILE A 58 1.08 -9.24 -4.57
N PRO A 59 1.05 -9.74 -5.84
CA PRO A 59 1.12 -8.86 -7.00
C PRO A 59 -0.10 -7.95 -7.08
N LYS A 60 0.11 -6.64 -7.10
CA LYS A 60 -0.98 -5.66 -7.20
C LYS A 60 -1.62 -5.67 -8.59
N ALA A 61 -2.93 -5.48 -8.65
CA ALA A 61 -3.67 -5.19 -9.87
C ALA A 61 -3.16 -3.91 -10.54
N GLN A 62 -3.52 -3.68 -11.79
CA GLN A 62 -3.03 -2.56 -12.57
C GLN A 62 -4.16 -1.75 -13.19
N LEU A 63 -4.01 -0.42 -13.14
CA LEU A 63 -4.79 0.54 -13.90
C LEU A 63 -3.86 1.21 -14.91
N GLN A 64 -4.18 1.11 -16.22
CA GLN A 64 -3.39 1.69 -17.31
C GLN A 64 -1.88 1.32 -17.27
N GLY A 65 -1.55 0.10 -16.81
CA GLY A 65 -0.18 -0.39 -16.71
C GLY A 65 0.60 0.06 -15.46
N GLU A 66 0.00 0.84 -14.58
CA GLU A 66 0.55 1.20 -13.27
C GLU A 66 -0.08 0.31 -12.17
N ASN A 67 0.72 -0.15 -11.21
CA ASN A 67 0.21 -0.91 -10.06
C ASN A 67 -0.63 0.02 -9.18
N TYR A 68 -1.73 -0.49 -8.62
CA TYR A 68 -2.55 0.29 -7.71
C TYR A 68 -2.88 -0.45 -6.41
N ASP A 69 -3.21 0.31 -5.40
CA ASP A 69 -3.94 -0.08 -4.21
C ASP A 69 -4.98 0.99 -3.86
N LEU A 70 -5.80 0.69 -2.85
CA LEU A 70 -6.88 1.58 -2.42
C LEU A 70 -6.59 2.11 -1.03
N ARG A 71 -6.90 3.38 -0.82
CA ARG A 71 -7.14 3.96 0.50
C ARG A 71 -8.64 4.12 0.65
N VAL A 72 -9.25 3.27 1.47
CA VAL A 72 -10.67 3.32 1.79
C VAL A 72 -10.82 4.08 3.11
N VAL A 73 -11.54 5.19 3.09
CA VAL A 73 -11.82 5.96 4.29
C VAL A 73 -13.19 5.58 4.81
N CYS A 74 -13.22 5.11 6.06
CA CYS A 74 -14.42 4.71 6.77
C CYS A 74 -14.71 5.69 7.90
N ARG A 75 -15.99 6.03 8.05
CA ARG A 75 -16.52 6.84 9.14
C ARG A 75 -17.77 6.17 9.72
N GLU A 76 -17.76 5.91 11.04
CA GLU A 76 -18.85 5.22 11.76
C GLU A 76 -19.25 3.89 11.08
N SER A 77 -18.22 3.16 10.62
CA SER A 77 -18.35 1.89 9.89
C SER A 77 -18.97 1.99 8.48
N GLU A 78 -19.19 3.19 7.96
CA GLU A 78 -19.60 3.41 6.57
C GLU A 78 -18.38 3.87 5.73
N ILE A 79 -18.41 3.58 4.43
CA ILE A 79 -17.38 4.06 3.52
C ILE A 79 -17.72 5.48 3.11
N ASP A 80 -16.85 6.41 3.46
CA ASP A 80 -16.96 7.82 3.13
C ASP A 80 -16.46 8.08 1.70
N TYR A 81 -15.24 7.61 1.39
CA TYR A 81 -14.70 7.66 0.04
C TYR A 81 -13.55 6.67 -0.18
N ILE A 82 -13.19 6.46 -1.45
CA ILE A 82 -12.10 5.58 -1.87
C ILE A 82 -11.18 6.33 -2.82
N VAL A 83 -9.88 6.32 -2.52
CA VAL A 83 -8.81 6.83 -3.38
C VAL A 83 -8.03 5.67 -3.96
N VAL A 84 -7.88 5.65 -5.27
CA VAL A 84 -6.99 4.70 -5.99
C VAL A 84 -5.61 5.33 -6.07
N ARG A 85 -4.60 4.67 -5.50
CA ARG A 85 -3.20 5.15 -5.50
C ARG A 85 -2.40 4.36 -6.52
N CYS A 86 -1.91 5.00 -7.58
CA CYS A 86 -1.20 4.36 -8.68
C CYS A 86 0.29 4.66 -8.67
N SER A 87 1.10 3.67 -9.03
CA SER A 87 2.55 3.77 -9.16
C SER A 87 3.10 2.84 -10.24
N LYS A 88 4.14 3.29 -10.94
CA LYS A 88 4.95 2.41 -11.80
C LYS A 88 5.79 1.40 -11.02
N GLY A 89 6.06 1.69 -9.76
CA GLY A 89 6.83 0.85 -8.85
C GLY A 89 5.97 -0.11 -8.02
N SER A 90 6.63 -0.81 -7.12
CA SER A 90 5.97 -1.74 -6.18
C SER A 90 5.30 -1.03 -5.01
N ILE A 91 5.68 0.23 -4.73
CA ILE A 91 5.19 1.02 -3.61
C ILE A 91 4.27 2.12 -4.17
N THR A 92 3.02 2.14 -3.73
CA THR A 92 1.93 2.99 -4.24
C THR A 92 1.61 4.19 -3.35
N ASN A 93 2.36 4.38 -2.26
CA ASN A 93 2.15 5.48 -1.33
C ASN A 93 2.26 6.85 -2.03
N LEU A 94 1.23 7.71 -1.91
CA LEU A 94 1.15 9.03 -2.56
C LEU A 94 2.24 10.00 -2.09
N HIS A 95 2.78 9.85 -0.89
CA HIS A 95 3.92 10.66 -0.41
C HIS A 95 5.20 10.47 -1.26
N LEU A 96 5.23 9.47 -2.15
CA LEU A 96 6.34 9.21 -3.08
C LEU A 96 6.10 9.79 -4.48
N ASN A 97 5.26 10.83 -4.62
CA ASN A 97 4.86 11.46 -5.89
C ASN A 97 4.13 10.50 -6.84
N ASN A 98 3.38 9.56 -6.31
CA ASN A 98 2.50 8.68 -7.05
C ASN A 98 1.19 9.40 -7.40
N LYS A 99 0.43 8.83 -8.34
CA LYS A 99 -0.81 9.43 -8.83
C LYS A 99 -2.02 8.92 -8.05
N ALA A 100 -3.00 9.78 -7.87
CA ALA A 100 -4.31 9.40 -7.38
C ALA A 100 -5.32 9.36 -8.53
N HIS A 101 -6.23 8.39 -8.48
CA HIS A 101 -7.31 8.17 -9.45
C HIS A 101 -8.64 7.98 -8.74
N TRP A 102 -9.72 8.14 -9.48
CA TRP A 102 -11.06 7.91 -8.97
C TRP A 102 -11.41 6.42 -8.89
N TRP A 103 -12.17 6.05 -7.88
CA TRP A 103 -12.68 4.70 -7.69
C TRP A 103 -13.48 4.15 -8.88
N ASN A 104 -14.25 5.01 -9.55
CA ASN A 104 -15.07 4.63 -10.70
C ASN A 104 -14.26 4.37 -11.99
N GLU A 105 -12.97 4.72 -12.04
CA GLU A 105 -12.09 4.38 -13.14
C GLU A 105 -11.70 2.88 -13.15
N LEU A 106 -11.91 2.17 -12.03
CA LEU A 106 -11.59 0.75 -11.92
C LEU A 106 -12.69 -0.11 -12.53
N SER A 107 -12.29 -1.05 -13.41
CA SER A 107 -13.19 -2.05 -14.01
C SER A 107 -13.34 -3.28 -13.09
N LEU A 108 -13.65 -3.08 -11.80
CA LEU A 108 -13.95 -4.16 -10.87
C LEU A 108 -15.42 -4.57 -10.97
N SER A 109 -15.71 -5.87 -10.81
CA SER A 109 -17.09 -6.36 -10.74
C SER A 109 -17.79 -5.86 -9.49
N GLU A 110 -19.13 -5.87 -9.50
CA GLU A 110 -19.91 -5.44 -8.35
C GLU A 110 -19.65 -6.35 -7.13
N GLU A 111 -19.43 -7.65 -7.36
CA GLU A 111 -19.11 -8.61 -6.30
C GLU A 111 -17.81 -8.23 -5.58
N VAL A 112 -16.76 -7.87 -6.34
CA VAL A 112 -15.47 -7.43 -5.78
C VAL A 112 -15.64 -6.11 -5.03
N ARG A 113 -16.44 -5.18 -5.56
CA ARG A 113 -16.75 -3.91 -4.87
C ARG A 113 -17.43 -4.14 -3.54
N GLN A 114 -18.45 -5.00 -3.49
CA GLN A 114 -19.16 -5.36 -2.28
C GLN A 114 -18.24 -6.09 -1.28
N GLN A 115 -17.35 -6.94 -1.75
CA GLN A 115 -16.34 -7.59 -0.92
C GLN A 115 -15.42 -6.59 -0.23
N ILE A 116 -14.94 -5.58 -0.98
CA ILE A 116 -14.09 -4.51 -0.42
C ILE A 116 -14.86 -3.74 0.65
N TYR A 117 -16.12 -3.36 0.38
CA TYR A 117 -16.96 -2.64 1.33
C TYR A 117 -17.15 -3.44 2.62
N PHE A 118 -17.57 -4.69 2.49
CA PHE A 118 -17.78 -5.57 3.62
C PHE A 118 -16.52 -5.76 4.46
N GLN A 119 -15.39 -6.11 3.84
CA GLN A 119 -14.13 -6.33 4.54
C GLN A 119 -13.62 -5.09 5.27
N CYS A 120 -13.74 -3.90 4.65
CA CYS A 120 -13.33 -2.65 5.29
C CYS A 120 -14.20 -2.31 6.50
N GLN A 121 -15.51 -2.48 6.39
CA GLN A 121 -16.44 -2.26 7.49
C GLN A 121 -16.18 -3.21 8.66
N GLU A 122 -16.04 -4.51 8.39
CA GLU A 122 -15.70 -5.53 9.40
C GLU A 122 -14.36 -5.23 10.09
N ALA A 123 -13.34 -4.84 9.33
CA ALA A 123 -12.03 -4.51 9.88
C ALA A 123 -12.10 -3.30 10.84
N VAL A 124 -12.82 -2.26 10.47
CA VAL A 124 -12.98 -1.05 11.28
C VAL A 124 -13.81 -1.33 12.54
N GLN A 125 -14.91 -2.07 12.39
CA GLN A 125 -15.77 -2.47 13.52
C GLN A 125 -15.05 -3.36 14.52
N SER A 126 -14.27 -4.33 14.04
CA SER A 126 -13.52 -5.26 14.91
C SER A 126 -12.46 -4.56 15.77
N LEU A 127 -12.00 -3.38 15.34
CA LEU A 127 -11.05 -2.53 16.07
C LEU A 127 -11.72 -1.42 16.90
N ASP A 128 -13.05 -1.37 16.92
CA ASP A 128 -13.83 -0.33 17.60
C ASP A 128 -13.41 1.10 17.19
N LEU A 129 -13.15 1.30 15.90
CA LEU A 129 -12.74 2.58 15.36
C LEU A 129 -13.95 3.31 14.76
N ARG A 130 -14.13 4.57 15.16
CA ARG A 130 -15.15 5.44 14.56
C ARG A 130 -14.74 6.06 13.24
N TYR A 131 -13.43 6.17 13.04
CA TYR A 131 -12.81 6.75 11.86
C TYR A 131 -11.52 6.00 11.53
N ALA A 132 -11.37 5.55 10.31
CA ALA A 132 -10.17 4.83 9.86
C ALA A 132 -9.90 4.98 8.37
N GLY A 133 -8.62 4.93 8.01
CA GLY A 133 -8.16 4.71 6.65
C GLY A 133 -7.69 3.27 6.49
N VAL A 134 -8.35 2.52 5.62
CA VAL A 134 -8.04 1.11 5.35
C VAL A 134 -7.25 1.02 4.04
N ASP A 135 -6.08 0.38 4.07
CA ASP A 135 -5.28 0.10 2.90
C ASP A 135 -5.67 -1.27 2.34
N VAL A 136 -6.16 -1.28 1.10
CA VAL A 136 -6.62 -2.50 0.42
C VAL A 136 -5.79 -2.74 -0.83
N LEU A 137 -5.23 -3.94 -0.94
CA LEU A 137 -4.55 -4.42 -2.14
C LEU A 137 -5.53 -5.29 -2.93
N ILE A 138 -5.58 -5.11 -4.23
CA ILE A 138 -6.29 -6.01 -5.15
C ILE A 138 -5.26 -6.88 -5.86
N GLU A 139 -5.42 -8.20 -5.77
CA GLU A 139 -4.50 -9.14 -6.40
C GLU A 139 -4.67 -9.15 -7.91
N ARG A 140 -3.55 -9.11 -8.63
CA ARG A 140 -3.53 -9.15 -10.09
C ARG A 140 -3.99 -10.51 -10.62
N GLY A 141 -5.01 -10.51 -11.47
CA GLY A 141 -5.50 -11.67 -12.20
C GLY A 141 -6.58 -12.47 -11.47
N THR A 142 -6.79 -12.27 -10.18
CA THR A 142 -7.87 -12.87 -9.39
C THR A 142 -8.89 -11.84 -8.92
N ASP A 143 -8.48 -10.57 -8.86
CA ASP A 143 -9.21 -9.43 -8.30
C ASP A 143 -9.62 -9.64 -6.81
N ILE A 144 -8.96 -10.56 -6.10
CA ILE A 144 -9.20 -10.79 -4.67
C ILE A 144 -8.69 -9.59 -3.86
N PRO A 145 -9.53 -8.96 -3.02
CA PRO A 145 -9.11 -7.88 -2.13
C PRO A 145 -8.47 -8.41 -0.85
N TYR A 146 -7.41 -7.74 -0.40
CA TYR A 146 -6.70 -8.01 0.86
C TYR A 146 -6.58 -6.72 1.67
N ILE A 147 -7.02 -6.75 2.93
CA ILE A 147 -6.74 -5.69 3.89
C ILE A 147 -5.25 -5.77 4.28
N ILE A 148 -4.52 -4.69 4.08
CA ILE A 148 -3.09 -4.60 4.40
C ILE A 148 -2.87 -3.90 5.73
N GLU A 149 -3.59 -2.80 5.96
CA GLU A 149 -3.40 -1.96 7.14
C GLU A 149 -4.69 -1.21 7.46
N VAL A 150 -4.95 -1.01 8.75
CA VAL A 150 -6.02 -0.14 9.25
C VAL A 150 -5.40 0.97 10.09
N ASN A 151 -5.56 2.20 9.64
CA ASN A 151 -5.03 3.39 10.30
C ASN A 151 -6.15 4.14 11.03
N GLY A 152 -6.10 4.21 12.35
CA GLY A 152 -7.09 4.90 13.18
C GLY A 152 -7.07 6.43 13.04
N GLN A 153 -6.09 6.99 12.34
CA GLN A 153 -6.05 8.39 11.91
C GLN A 153 -6.24 8.40 10.40
N GLY A 154 -7.49 8.40 9.95
CA GLY A 154 -7.79 8.48 8.53
C GLY A 154 -7.22 9.77 7.92
N ASP A 155 -6.79 9.68 6.68
CA ASP A 155 -6.12 10.76 5.98
C ASP A 155 -7.16 11.56 5.18
N HIS A 156 -7.72 12.63 5.77
CA HIS A 156 -8.73 13.50 5.14
C HIS A 156 -8.19 14.31 3.95
N VAL A 157 -6.86 14.45 3.86
CA VAL A 157 -6.21 15.36 2.91
C VAL A 157 -6.45 14.97 1.45
N TYR A 158 -6.73 13.69 1.18
CA TYR A 158 -6.89 13.21 -0.20
C TYR A 158 -8.23 13.58 -0.82
N GLN A 159 -9.29 13.78 -0.05
CA GLN A 159 -10.57 14.20 -0.58
C GLN A 159 -10.50 15.62 -1.14
N ASP A 160 -9.76 16.52 -0.50
CA ASP A 160 -9.53 17.89 -0.97
C ASP A 160 -8.80 17.93 -2.32
N MET A 161 -7.96 16.95 -2.63
CA MET A 161 -7.27 16.88 -3.93
C MET A 161 -8.23 16.62 -5.09
N PHE A 162 -9.39 15.98 -4.84
CA PHE A 162 -10.33 15.57 -5.87
C PHE A 162 -11.62 16.36 -5.87
N ALA A 163 -12.10 16.81 -4.74
CA ALA A 163 -13.46 17.31 -4.57
C ALA A 163 -13.56 18.74 -3.99
N HIS A 164 -12.50 19.53 -4.03
CA HIS A 164 -12.49 20.94 -3.61
C HIS A 164 -13.41 21.24 -2.43
N ASN A 165 -12.95 21.00 -1.19
CA ASN A 165 -13.67 21.29 0.07
C ASN A 165 -14.96 20.48 0.31
N SER A 166 -15.02 19.23 -0.09
CA SER A 166 -16.18 18.37 0.21
C SER A 166 -16.17 17.79 1.64
N ILE A 167 -15.14 18.10 2.44
CA ILE A 167 -14.98 17.60 3.82
C ILE A 167 -15.66 18.52 4.86
N TYR A 168 -16.11 19.70 4.48
CA TYR A 168 -16.73 20.70 5.38
C TYR A 168 -18.20 20.92 5.10
#